data_4ac5f23f4f4525666c1ac8a0513faf7d
#
_entry.id   4ac5f23f4f4525666c1ac8a0513faf7d
#
_cell.length_a   1.000
_cell.length_b   1.000
_cell.length_c   1.000
_cell.angle_alpha   90.00
_cell.angle_beta   90.00
_cell.angle_gamma   90.00
#
_symmetry.space_group_name_H-M   'P 1'
#
loop_
_entity.id
_entity.type
_entity.pdbx_description
1 polymer ?
#
loop_
_entity_poly.entity_id
_entity_poly.type
_entity_poly.pdbx_seq_one_letter_code
_entity_poly.pdbx_strand_id
1 'polypeptide(L)'
;SEFEFSVTNEVISKERFRYFIKVPELAMFYNEITDYRTAADVGIDRPELDEELCQIPMTDDQQAFLDKLVLFAKTGDPEHIGRTDLSDGEVKALMLLVTMYSNKLSLDMRLISPAYADSPGNKASRSAANIAEYYRRYEDQKGTQMVFCDLSTYKPGIWNVYSEIKRKLVEDHGIP
;
A
#
# COMPACT_ATOMS: atom_id res chain seq x y z
N SER A 1 18.36 -7.98 -22.80
CA SER A 1 16.92 -8.28 -22.70
C SER A 1 16.70 -9.32 -21.61
N GLU A 2 15.69 -9.12 -20.79
CA GLU A 2 15.28 -10.06 -19.75
C GLU A 2 13.92 -10.63 -20.10
N PHE A 3 13.73 -11.90 -19.76
CA PHE A 3 12.43 -12.54 -19.89
C PHE A 3 11.71 -12.44 -18.54
N GLU A 4 10.50 -11.90 -18.56
CA GLU A 4 9.63 -11.85 -17.40
C GLU A 4 8.30 -12.53 -17.73
N PHE A 5 7.66 -13.10 -16.72
CA PHE A 5 6.28 -13.53 -16.86
C PHE A 5 5.37 -12.31 -16.64
N SER A 6 4.47 -12.07 -17.59
CA SER A 6 3.38 -11.12 -17.40
C SER A 6 2.42 -11.64 -16.31
N VAL A 7 1.55 -10.77 -15.82
CA VAL A 7 0.50 -11.17 -14.86
C VAL A 7 -0.49 -12.18 -15.49
N THR A 8 -0.54 -12.23 -16.84
CA THR A 8 -1.29 -13.22 -17.61
C THR A 8 -0.51 -14.49 -17.88
N ASN A 9 0.67 -14.65 -17.24
CA ASN A 9 1.58 -15.80 -17.39
C ASN A 9 2.17 -15.97 -18.80
N GLU A 10 2.25 -14.89 -19.56
CA GLU A 10 2.94 -14.84 -20.85
C GLU A 10 4.40 -14.44 -20.65
N VAL A 11 5.31 -15.03 -21.44
CA VAL A 11 6.72 -14.65 -21.43
C VAL A 11 6.89 -13.37 -22.27
N ILE A 12 7.28 -12.28 -21.59
CA ILE A 12 7.58 -11.01 -22.25
C ILE A 12 9.08 -10.71 -22.15
N SER A 13 9.67 -10.21 -23.23
CA SER A 13 11.05 -9.72 -23.25
C SER A 13 11.05 -8.22 -23.04
N LYS A 14 11.79 -7.74 -22.05
CA LYS A 14 11.97 -6.32 -21.78
C LYS A 14 13.45 -5.96 -21.78
N GLU A 15 13.77 -4.82 -22.39
CA GLU A 15 15.10 -4.23 -22.25
C GLU A 15 15.08 -3.28 -21.05
N ARG A 16 15.96 -3.53 -20.09
CA ARG A 16 16.12 -2.70 -18.89
C ARG A 16 17.57 -2.38 -18.63
N PHE A 17 17.85 -1.17 -18.16
CA PHE A 17 19.11 -0.83 -17.56
C PHE A 17 19.19 -1.51 -16.18
N ARG A 18 19.97 -2.57 -16.08
CA ARG A 18 20.12 -3.34 -14.83
C ARG A 18 21.51 -3.22 -14.22
N TYR A 19 22.50 -3.05 -15.07
CA TYR A 19 23.87 -2.97 -14.65
C TYR A 19 24.48 -1.65 -15.13
N PHE A 20 25.10 -0.95 -14.19
CA PHE A 20 25.89 0.22 -14.49
C PHE A 20 27.36 -0.20 -14.59
N ILE A 21 28.01 0.11 -15.70
CA ILE A 21 29.46 0.07 -15.82
C ILE A 21 30.02 1.40 -15.38
N LYS A 22 31.26 1.43 -14.90
CA LYS A 22 31.93 2.64 -14.43
C LYS A 22 31.23 3.31 -13.24
N VAL A 23 30.76 2.52 -12.29
CA VAL A 23 30.15 3.01 -11.05
C VAL A 23 31.09 3.92 -10.26
N PRO A 24 32.44 3.63 -10.16
CA PRO A 24 33.37 4.51 -9.47
C PRO A 24 33.45 5.92 -10.10
N GLU A 25 33.49 6.02 -11.41
CA GLU A 25 33.55 7.30 -12.11
C GLU A 25 32.24 8.09 -11.95
N LEU A 26 31.11 7.40 -11.96
CA LEU A 26 29.81 8.02 -11.71
C LEU A 26 29.73 8.53 -10.25
N ALA A 27 30.23 7.76 -9.30
CA ALA A 27 30.28 8.17 -7.89
C ALA A 27 31.19 9.37 -7.69
N MET A 28 32.35 9.42 -8.36
CA MET A 28 33.24 10.58 -8.32
C MET A 28 32.54 11.84 -8.85
N PHE A 29 31.88 11.73 -10.00
CA PHE A 29 31.12 12.85 -10.57
C PHE A 29 29.97 13.31 -9.62
N TYR A 30 29.27 12.38 -9.02
CA TYR A 30 28.22 12.70 -8.06
C TYR A 30 28.77 13.43 -6.83
N ASN A 31 29.91 13.00 -6.32
CA ASN A 31 30.54 13.62 -5.15
C ASN A 31 31.04 15.05 -5.41
N GLU A 32 31.28 15.43 -6.67
CA GLU A 32 31.66 16.80 -7.02
C GLU A 32 30.48 17.79 -6.90
N ILE A 33 29.25 17.31 -7.08
CA ILE A 33 28.04 18.14 -7.13
C ILE A 33 27.08 17.90 -5.96
N THR A 34 27.35 16.91 -5.10
CA THR A 34 26.48 16.54 -3.97
C THR A 34 27.30 16.41 -2.69
N ASP A 35 26.75 16.90 -1.58
CA ASP A 35 27.26 16.59 -0.23
C ASP A 35 26.39 15.47 0.36
N TYR A 36 26.81 14.22 0.15
CA TYR A 36 26.12 13.06 0.66
C TYR A 36 26.65 12.71 2.06
N ARG A 37 25.73 12.67 3.03
CA ARG A 37 26.04 12.30 4.42
C ARG A 37 25.10 11.20 4.88
N THR A 38 25.67 10.20 5.49
CA THR A 38 24.88 9.17 6.20
C THR A 38 24.61 9.61 7.65
N ALA A 39 23.67 8.96 8.32
CA ALA A 39 23.42 9.20 9.75
C ALA A 39 24.68 8.94 10.60
N ALA A 40 25.50 7.96 10.22
CA ALA A 40 26.78 7.69 10.88
C ALA A 40 27.79 8.82 10.70
N ASP A 41 27.86 9.44 9.52
CA ASP A 41 28.76 10.55 9.23
C ASP A 41 28.45 11.80 10.06
N VAL A 42 27.20 11.98 10.43
CA VAL A 42 26.73 13.14 11.22
C VAL A 42 26.45 12.80 12.67
N GLY A 43 26.77 11.58 13.11
CA GLY A 43 26.65 11.15 14.50
C GLY A 43 25.22 11.09 15.03
N ILE A 44 24.24 10.81 14.14
CA ILE A 44 22.85 10.61 14.55
C ILE A 44 22.67 9.17 15.01
N ASP A 45 22.35 9.00 16.28
CA ASP A 45 21.92 7.71 16.81
C ASP A 45 20.56 7.32 16.21
N ARG A 46 20.49 6.12 15.69
CA ARG A 46 19.23 5.54 15.21
C ARG A 46 18.68 4.58 16.24
N PRO A 47 17.38 4.58 16.48
CA PRO A 47 16.75 3.55 17.31
C PRO A 47 16.95 2.17 16.69
N GLU A 48 17.03 1.16 17.53
CA GLU A 48 16.98 -0.23 17.06
C GLU A 48 15.62 -0.52 16.43
N LEU A 49 15.64 -1.24 15.31
CA LEU A 49 14.43 -1.67 14.62
C LEU A 49 14.00 -3.03 15.16
N ASP A 50 12.82 -3.08 15.75
CA ASP A 50 12.10 -4.33 16.06
C ASP A 50 10.87 -4.37 15.14
N GLU A 51 10.90 -5.25 14.13
CA GLU A 51 9.89 -5.33 13.08
C GLU A 51 8.91 -6.48 13.35
N GLU A 52 7.65 -6.14 13.56
CA GLU A 52 6.58 -7.10 13.72
C GLU A 52 5.65 -7.10 12.49
N LEU A 53 5.62 -8.22 11.76
CA LEU A 53 4.74 -8.39 10.60
C LEU A 53 3.37 -8.94 11.03
N CYS A 54 2.34 -8.10 10.95
CA CYS A 54 0.96 -8.51 11.18
C CYS A 54 0.31 -8.99 9.86
N GLN A 55 0.19 -10.29 9.68
CA GLN A 55 -0.51 -10.89 8.55
C GLN A 55 -2.01 -10.95 8.81
N ILE A 56 -2.80 -10.47 7.85
CA ILE A 56 -4.25 -10.42 7.92
C ILE A 56 -4.80 -11.29 6.79
N PRO A 57 -5.57 -12.35 7.07
CA PRO A 57 -6.19 -13.18 6.04
C PRO A 57 -7.22 -12.36 5.26
N MET A 58 -7.40 -12.71 3.98
CA MET A 58 -8.43 -12.08 3.14
C MET A 58 -9.82 -12.45 3.65
N THR A 59 -10.73 -11.49 3.54
CA THR A 59 -12.17 -11.73 3.74
C THR A 59 -12.78 -12.35 2.48
N ASP A 60 -13.97 -12.93 2.61
CA ASP A 60 -14.70 -13.53 1.47
C ASP A 60 -14.98 -12.50 0.37
N ASP A 61 -15.35 -11.27 0.74
CA ASP A 61 -15.54 -10.17 -0.22
C ASP A 61 -14.27 -9.81 -0.97
N GLN A 62 -13.14 -9.80 -0.27
CA GLN A 62 -11.83 -9.55 -0.88
C GLN A 62 -11.46 -10.66 -1.86
N GLN A 63 -11.67 -11.92 -1.49
CA GLN A 63 -11.41 -13.06 -2.37
C GLN A 63 -12.31 -13.00 -3.61
N ALA A 64 -13.60 -12.78 -3.44
CA ALA A 64 -14.55 -12.68 -4.55
C ALA A 64 -14.22 -11.53 -5.53
N PHE A 65 -13.75 -10.39 -5.01
CA PHE A 65 -13.31 -9.29 -5.87
C PHE A 65 -11.98 -9.58 -6.54
N LEU A 66 -11.04 -10.25 -5.86
CA LEU A 66 -9.77 -10.66 -6.44
C LEU A 66 -9.98 -11.56 -7.67
N ASP A 67 -10.91 -12.52 -7.59
CA ASP A 67 -11.22 -13.41 -8.71
C ASP A 67 -11.74 -12.60 -9.92
N LYS A 68 -12.60 -11.61 -9.69
CA LYS A 68 -13.05 -10.67 -10.73
C LYS A 68 -11.91 -9.82 -11.28
N LEU A 69 -11.01 -9.36 -10.42
CA LEU A 69 -9.85 -8.56 -10.81
C LEU A 69 -8.87 -9.36 -11.68
N VAL A 70 -8.72 -10.66 -11.40
CA VAL A 70 -7.92 -11.57 -12.24
C VAL A 70 -8.56 -11.74 -13.62
N LEU A 71 -9.90 -11.85 -13.70
CA LEU A 71 -10.61 -11.88 -14.97
C LEU A 71 -10.44 -10.56 -15.73
N PHE A 72 -10.59 -9.43 -15.04
CA PHE A 72 -10.33 -8.12 -15.63
C PHE A 72 -8.91 -8.00 -16.20
N ALA A 73 -7.90 -8.47 -15.46
CA ALA A 73 -6.52 -8.45 -15.93
C ALA A 73 -6.29 -9.26 -17.22
N LYS A 74 -7.07 -10.36 -17.39
CA LYS A 74 -6.97 -11.25 -18.56
C LYS A 74 -7.76 -10.75 -19.76
N THR A 75 -8.93 -10.19 -19.53
CA THR A 75 -9.90 -9.85 -20.60
C THR A 75 -9.87 -8.36 -20.97
N GLY A 76 -9.47 -7.50 -20.03
CA GLY A 76 -9.63 -6.04 -20.15
C GLY A 76 -11.07 -5.56 -20.01
N ASP A 77 -12.03 -6.44 -19.70
CA ASP A 77 -13.44 -6.12 -19.61
C ASP A 77 -13.76 -5.38 -18.29
N PRO A 78 -14.13 -4.08 -18.36
CA PRO A 78 -14.37 -3.25 -17.19
C PRO A 78 -15.56 -3.70 -16.33
N GLU A 79 -16.49 -4.50 -16.85
CA GLU A 79 -17.62 -5.01 -16.08
C GLU A 79 -17.19 -5.84 -14.87
N HIS A 80 -16.04 -6.54 -14.98
CA HIS A 80 -15.49 -7.31 -13.87
C HIS A 80 -15.13 -6.47 -12.65
N ILE A 81 -14.80 -5.19 -12.86
CA ILE A 81 -14.49 -4.25 -11.76
C ILE A 81 -15.64 -3.28 -11.46
N GLY A 82 -16.84 -3.55 -12.01
CA GLY A 82 -18.04 -2.74 -11.80
C GLY A 82 -18.04 -1.41 -12.56
N ARG A 83 -17.31 -1.34 -13.69
CA ARG A 83 -17.29 -0.18 -14.59
C ARG A 83 -17.92 -0.53 -15.93
N THR A 84 -18.41 0.48 -16.64
CA THR A 84 -18.99 0.33 -17.98
C THR A 84 -17.98 0.51 -19.10
N ASP A 85 -16.93 1.30 -18.85
CA ASP A 85 -15.95 1.66 -19.86
C ASP A 85 -14.56 1.94 -19.23
N LEU A 86 -13.55 2.00 -20.08
CA LEU A 86 -12.21 2.46 -19.78
C LEU A 86 -11.83 3.57 -20.77
N SER A 87 -11.12 4.57 -20.29
CA SER A 87 -10.47 5.55 -21.17
C SER A 87 -9.30 4.91 -21.94
N ASP A 88 -8.92 5.49 -23.08
CA ASP A 88 -7.78 5.03 -23.89
C ASP A 88 -6.47 4.95 -23.07
N GLY A 89 -6.30 5.85 -22.11
CA GLY A 89 -5.16 5.85 -21.20
C GLY A 89 -5.18 4.65 -20.24
N GLU A 90 -6.33 4.31 -19.72
CA GLU A 90 -6.51 3.16 -18.81
C GLU A 90 -6.35 1.82 -19.54
N VAL A 91 -6.82 1.72 -20.79
CA VAL A 91 -6.59 0.53 -21.63
C VAL A 91 -5.09 0.30 -21.81
N LYS A 92 -4.32 1.37 -22.12
CA LYS A 92 -2.86 1.29 -22.28
C LYS A 92 -2.14 0.99 -20.96
N ALA A 93 -2.73 1.38 -19.84
CA ALA A 93 -2.19 1.21 -18.50
C ALA A 93 -2.96 0.16 -17.67
N LEU A 94 -3.54 -0.85 -18.32
CA LEU A 94 -4.39 -1.85 -17.69
C LEU A 94 -3.79 -2.45 -16.41
N MET A 95 -2.51 -2.80 -16.45
CA MET A 95 -1.83 -3.39 -15.30
C MET A 95 -1.62 -2.41 -14.15
N LEU A 96 -1.48 -1.11 -14.44
CA LEU A 96 -1.45 -0.09 -13.39
C LEU A 96 -2.82 0.03 -12.71
N LEU A 97 -3.90 -0.05 -13.49
CA LEU A 97 -5.26 -0.05 -12.97
C LEU A 97 -5.52 -1.30 -12.10
N VAL A 98 -5.11 -2.48 -12.54
CA VAL A 98 -5.17 -3.72 -11.75
C VAL A 98 -4.42 -3.56 -10.43
N THR A 99 -3.20 -3.02 -10.47
CA THR A 99 -2.39 -2.77 -9.25
C THR A 99 -3.08 -1.80 -8.31
N MET A 100 -3.69 -0.73 -8.84
CA MET A 100 -4.45 0.23 -8.03
C MET A 100 -5.63 -0.44 -7.33
N TYR A 101 -6.41 -1.27 -8.02
CA TYR A 101 -7.52 -2.02 -7.41
C TYR A 101 -7.04 -3.07 -6.41
N SER A 102 -5.90 -3.74 -6.67
CA SER A 102 -5.29 -4.68 -5.73
C SER A 102 -4.89 -3.99 -4.42
N ASN A 103 -4.31 -2.80 -4.50
CA ASN A 103 -3.95 -2.02 -3.31
C ASN A 103 -5.20 -1.61 -2.50
N LYS A 104 -6.25 -1.15 -3.18
CA LYS A 104 -7.53 -0.81 -2.54
C LYS A 104 -8.15 -2.03 -1.88
N LEU A 105 -8.26 -3.14 -2.62
CA LEU A 105 -8.75 -4.43 -2.15
C LEU A 105 -8.04 -4.88 -0.87
N SER A 106 -6.71 -4.80 -0.86
CA SER A 106 -5.90 -5.26 0.26
C SER A 106 -6.06 -4.42 1.51
N LEU A 107 -6.48 -3.16 1.37
CA LEU A 107 -6.59 -2.22 2.48
C LEU A 107 -8.00 -2.21 3.07
N ASP A 108 -9.00 -1.87 2.27
CA ASP A 108 -10.40 -1.82 2.66
C ASP A 108 -11.31 -1.83 1.43
N MET A 109 -12.30 -2.72 1.38
CA MET A 109 -13.22 -2.87 0.27
C MET A 109 -14.05 -1.60 0.00
N ARG A 110 -14.27 -0.76 0.99
CA ARG A 110 -14.96 0.53 0.84
C ARG A 110 -14.21 1.53 -0.03
N LEU A 111 -12.90 1.32 -0.27
CA LEU A 111 -12.13 2.07 -1.28
C LEU A 111 -12.49 1.70 -2.73
N ILE A 112 -13.09 0.55 -2.92
CA ILE A 112 -13.57 0.08 -4.23
C ILE A 112 -14.99 0.58 -4.46
N SER A 113 -15.88 0.32 -3.48
CA SER A 113 -17.26 0.79 -3.51
C SER A 113 -17.78 1.03 -2.09
N PRO A 114 -18.50 2.14 -1.85
CA PRO A 114 -19.15 2.40 -0.56
C PRO A 114 -20.28 1.41 -0.23
N ALA A 115 -20.67 0.55 -1.17
CA ALA A 115 -21.66 -0.50 -0.95
C ALA A 115 -21.12 -1.65 -0.09
N TYR A 116 -19.79 -1.81 0.02
CA TYR A 116 -19.22 -2.80 0.91
C TYR A 116 -19.37 -2.39 2.37
N ALA A 117 -19.71 -3.35 3.21
CA ALA A 117 -19.80 -3.16 4.64
C ALA A 117 -18.39 -3.05 5.28
N ASP A 118 -18.34 -2.46 6.47
CA ASP A 118 -17.16 -2.55 7.32
C ASP A 118 -16.93 -4.01 7.74
N SER A 119 -15.66 -4.40 7.80
CA SER A 119 -15.28 -5.74 8.21
C SER A 119 -14.26 -5.68 9.35
N PRO A 120 -14.46 -6.42 10.44
CA PRO A 120 -13.45 -6.52 11.52
C PRO A 120 -12.15 -7.18 11.04
N GLY A 121 -12.19 -7.91 9.91
CA GLY A 121 -11.04 -8.57 9.29
C GLY A 121 -10.27 -7.70 8.29
N ASN A 122 -10.66 -6.43 8.05
CA ASN A 122 -9.91 -5.57 7.16
C ASN A 122 -8.69 -4.92 7.84
N LYS A 123 -7.77 -4.38 7.04
CA LYS A 123 -6.55 -3.76 7.58
C LYS A 123 -6.83 -2.52 8.44
N ALA A 124 -7.84 -1.73 8.12
CA ALA A 124 -8.19 -0.55 8.91
C ALA A 124 -8.63 -0.94 10.34
N SER A 125 -9.50 -1.96 10.45
CA SER A 125 -9.96 -2.48 11.74
C SER A 125 -8.82 -3.09 12.54
N ARG A 126 -7.97 -3.89 11.88
CA ARG A 126 -6.84 -4.52 12.55
C ARG A 126 -5.79 -3.51 13.00
N SER A 127 -5.52 -2.50 12.18
CA SER A 127 -4.62 -1.40 12.56
C SER A 127 -5.14 -0.64 13.77
N ALA A 128 -6.43 -0.31 13.81
CA ALA A 128 -7.03 0.35 14.96
C ALA A 128 -6.92 -0.48 16.24
N ALA A 129 -7.15 -1.79 16.15
CA ALA A 129 -6.99 -2.71 17.29
C ALA A 129 -5.54 -2.74 17.80
N ASN A 130 -4.55 -2.86 16.89
CA ASN A 130 -3.14 -2.85 17.25
C ASN A 130 -2.73 -1.51 17.88
N ILE A 131 -3.13 -0.38 17.29
CA ILE A 131 -2.85 0.95 17.85
C ILE A 131 -3.44 1.07 19.27
N ALA A 132 -4.67 0.62 19.48
CA ALA A 132 -5.31 0.66 20.79
C ALA A 132 -4.61 -0.24 21.83
N GLU A 133 -4.11 -1.40 21.39
CA GLU A 133 -3.31 -2.28 22.23
C GLU A 133 -1.99 -1.61 22.67
N TYR A 134 -1.24 -1.07 21.71
CA TYR A 134 0.01 -0.36 22.00
C TYR A 134 -0.22 0.91 22.83
N TYR A 135 -1.32 1.65 22.61
CA TYR A 135 -1.68 2.80 23.42
C TYR A 135 -1.82 2.40 24.90
N ARG A 136 -2.55 1.33 25.21
CA ARG A 136 -2.73 0.84 26.58
C ARG A 136 -1.44 0.29 27.17
N ARG A 137 -0.64 -0.42 26.36
CA ARG A 137 0.63 -1.02 26.80
C ARG A 137 1.65 0.03 27.23
N TYR A 138 1.68 1.19 26.56
CA TYR A 138 2.65 2.26 26.80
C TYR A 138 2.05 3.54 27.38
N GLU A 139 0.86 3.45 27.98
CA GLU A 139 0.17 4.60 28.56
C GLU A 139 0.98 5.25 29.70
N ASP A 140 1.58 4.43 30.58
CA ASP A 140 2.40 4.92 31.69
C ASP A 140 3.65 5.69 31.21
N GLN A 141 4.16 5.34 30.05
CA GLN A 141 5.34 5.98 29.43
C GLN A 141 4.95 7.13 28.52
N LYS A 142 3.65 7.35 28.29
CA LYS A 142 3.13 8.31 27.31
C LYS A 142 3.73 8.13 25.93
N GLY A 143 3.85 6.88 25.50
CA GLY A 143 4.42 6.50 24.21
C GLY A 143 3.65 7.12 23.05
N THR A 144 4.40 7.62 22.06
CA THR A 144 3.83 8.21 20.84
C THR A 144 3.84 7.18 19.72
N GLN A 145 2.74 7.10 18.98
CA GLN A 145 2.61 6.25 17.81
C GLN A 145 2.43 7.09 16.56
N MET A 146 3.08 6.67 15.47
CA MET A 146 2.90 7.26 14.14
C MET A 146 2.25 6.23 13.23
N VAL A 147 1.21 6.64 12.50
CA VAL A 147 0.48 5.78 11.56
C VAL A 147 0.69 6.29 10.15
N PHE A 148 1.22 5.44 9.28
CA PHE A 148 1.46 5.76 7.88
C PHE A 148 0.60 4.88 6.98
N CYS A 149 -0.03 5.50 5.99
CA CYS A 149 -0.80 4.80 4.97
C CYS A 149 -0.61 5.52 3.62
N ASP A 150 -0.06 4.82 2.65
CA ASP A 150 0.24 5.39 1.33
C ASP A 150 -1.01 5.60 0.47
N LEU A 151 -2.10 4.94 0.82
CA LEU A 151 -3.35 5.02 0.08
C LEU A 151 -4.45 5.65 0.95
N SER A 152 -5.37 6.40 0.33
CA SER A 152 -6.52 6.99 1.01
C SER A 152 -6.14 7.99 2.11
N THR A 153 -5.29 8.95 1.73
CA THR A 153 -4.91 10.06 2.60
C THR A 153 -6.13 10.90 2.99
N TYR A 154 -6.02 11.60 4.14
CA TYR A 154 -7.11 12.42 4.66
C TYR A 154 -7.59 13.48 3.65
N LYS A 155 -8.92 13.50 3.42
CA LYS A 155 -9.62 14.51 2.64
C LYS A 155 -10.91 14.87 3.35
N PRO A 156 -11.17 16.17 3.63
CA PRO A 156 -12.42 16.60 4.27
C PRO A 156 -13.66 16.16 3.47
N GLY A 157 -14.67 15.65 4.15
CA GLY A 157 -15.95 15.25 3.54
C GLY A 157 -15.91 13.99 2.67
N ILE A 158 -14.76 13.34 2.53
CA ILE A 158 -14.62 12.09 1.80
C ILE A 158 -14.17 11.00 2.76
N TRP A 159 -14.80 9.84 2.70
CA TRP A 159 -14.39 8.67 3.47
C TRP A 159 -12.92 8.32 3.14
N ASN A 160 -12.12 8.12 4.16
CA ASN A 160 -10.71 7.75 4.03
C ASN A 160 -10.26 6.90 5.21
N VAL A 161 -9.19 6.15 5.02
CA VAL A 161 -8.69 5.18 6.01
C VAL A 161 -8.23 5.85 7.30
N TYR A 162 -7.63 7.04 7.26
CA TYR A 162 -7.22 7.76 8.48
C TYR A 162 -8.41 8.15 9.34
N SER A 163 -9.47 8.69 8.72
CA SER A 163 -10.70 9.04 9.43
C SER A 163 -11.39 7.82 10.02
N GLU A 164 -11.36 6.70 9.30
CA GLU A 164 -11.93 5.44 9.76
C GLU A 164 -11.15 4.84 10.93
N ILE A 165 -9.82 4.82 10.86
CA ILE A 165 -8.97 4.38 11.99
C ILE A 165 -9.24 5.27 13.21
N LYS A 166 -9.32 6.60 13.04
CA LYS A 166 -9.66 7.52 14.14
C LYS A 166 -11.02 7.20 14.73
N ARG A 167 -12.05 7.02 13.88
CA ARG A 167 -13.40 6.66 14.36
C ARG A 167 -13.35 5.37 15.18
N LYS A 168 -12.70 4.34 14.67
CA LYS A 168 -12.58 3.05 15.35
C LYS A 168 -11.83 3.16 16.68
N LEU A 169 -10.78 3.96 16.75
CA LEU A 169 -10.06 4.18 18.00
C LEU A 169 -10.97 4.81 19.07
N VAL A 170 -11.76 5.82 18.69
CA VAL A 170 -12.65 6.50 19.62
C VAL A 170 -13.88 5.66 19.94
N GLU A 171 -14.61 5.21 18.92
CA GLU A 171 -15.92 4.57 19.10
C GLU A 171 -15.83 3.09 19.47
N ASP A 172 -14.93 2.33 18.81
CA ASP A 172 -14.86 0.87 19.00
C ASP A 172 -13.89 0.50 20.13
N HIS A 173 -12.82 1.28 20.34
CA HIS A 173 -11.77 0.99 21.31
C HIS A 173 -11.74 1.93 22.53
N GLY A 174 -12.52 3.02 22.54
CA GLY A 174 -12.59 3.96 23.66
C GLY A 174 -11.29 4.74 23.93
N ILE A 175 -10.47 4.94 22.91
CA ILE A 175 -9.26 5.76 23.00
C ILE A 175 -9.70 7.24 22.92
N PRO A 176 -9.25 8.13 23.83
CA PRO A 176 -9.69 9.53 23.90
C PRO A 176 -9.24 10.38 22.72
#